data_a604fed642d825a804f6610efe990202
#
_entry.id   a604fed642d825a804f6610efe990202
#
_cell.length_a   1.000
_cell.length_b   1.000
_cell.length_c   1.000
_cell.angle_alpha   90.00
_cell.angle_beta   90.00
_cell.angle_gamma   90.00
#
_symmetry.space_group_name_H-M   'P 1'
#
loop_
_entity.id
_entity.type
_entity.pdbx_description
1 polymer ?
#
loop_
_entity_poly.entity_id
_entity_poly.type
_entity_poly.pdbx_seq_one_letter_code
_entity_poly.pdbx_strand_id
1 'polypeptide(L)'
;MADERAAENKRAAKGKRAVAAGHICIDITPLFPKGSTGEAGRILAPGQLVQMEGVNIHPGGAVANTGLAMKHLGVDVRLMGKIGKDELGTLILNCLEKYGAAEDMILADQEKTSYSVVLAIPGIDRIFLHDPGANVNFSGSDLDIEAIKEADLFHFGYPTLMQNMYRNQGEEMARMFRQIKEGGTAISLDMAAIDPASKAAGADWKGILGNILPYVDFFVPSAEELCFMLDGERYREWTKRADGRDVTEVIRVRDVKPLGQMALDMGARVVLIKCGALGIYYRTACKNGIEDMCRQLNLSMEAWKGKEGFEPSFEPDTVVSATGAGDTSIAAFLASVLGEADLKEAVEM
;
A
#
# COMPACT_ATOMS: atom_id res chain seq x y z
N MET A 1 -16.71 -19.73 9.32
CA MET A 1 -17.13 -18.67 8.34
C MET A 1 -15.92 -17.93 7.76
N ALA A 2 -15.04 -17.27 8.56
CA ALA A 2 -13.84 -16.60 8.00
C ALA A 2 -12.85 -17.57 7.33
N ASP A 3 -12.56 -18.72 7.95
CA ASP A 3 -11.69 -19.76 7.39
C ASP A 3 -12.29 -20.43 6.13
N GLU A 4 -13.58 -20.59 6.04
CA GLU A 4 -14.27 -21.14 4.88
C GLU A 4 -14.22 -20.16 3.70
N ARG A 5 -14.48 -18.87 3.94
CA ARG A 5 -14.34 -17.81 2.91
C ARG A 5 -12.90 -17.69 2.41
N ALA A 6 -11.91 -17.73 3.31
CA ALA A 6 -10.50 -17.72 2.93
C ALA A 6 -10.12 -18.94 2.07
N ALA A 7 -10.70 -20.11 2.34
CA ALA A 7 -10.50 -21.33 1.55
C ALA A 7 -11.20 -21.26 0.18
N GLU A 8 -12.39 -20.67 0.11
CA GLU A 8 -13.13 -20.44 -1.13
C GLU A 8 -12.40 -19.47 -2.06
N ASN A 9 -11.89 -18.36 -1.53
CA ASN A 9 -11.15 -17.38 -2.30
C ASN A 9 -9.78 -17.89 -2.77
N LYS A 10 -9.10 -18.74 -1.97
CA LYS A 10 -7.91 -19.49 -2.42
C LYS A 10 -8.18 -20.39 -3.62
N ARG A 11 -9.40 -20.90 -3.76
CA ARG A 11 -9.82 -21.70 -4.94
C ARG A 11 -10.16 -20.82 -6.14
N ALA A 12 -10.82 -19.68 -5.91
CA ALA A 12 -11.26 -18.75 -6.94
C ALA A 12 -10.10 -18.02 -7.60
N ALA A 13 -9.10 -17.56 -6.82
CA ALA A 13 -7.91 -16.88 -7.34
C ALA A 13 -6.88 -17.82 -8.01
N LYS A 14 -7.12 -19.15 -8.00
CA LYS A 14 -6.17 -20.12 -8.55
C LYS A 14 -6.09 -19.99 -10.09
N GLY A 15 -4.86 -19.73 -10.56
CA GLY A 15 -4.56 -19.53 -11.98
C GLY A 15 -4.61 -18.07 -12.44
N LYS A 16 -4.98 -17.14 -11.56
CA LYS A 16 -4.85 -15.70 -11.79
C LYS A 16 -3.44 -15.22 -11.40
N ARG A 17 -2.90 -14.31 -12.22
CA ARG A 17 -1.54 -13.79 -12.06
C ARG A 17 -1.55 -12.32 -11.69
N ALA A 18 -0.68 -11.95 -10.78
CA ALA A 18 -0.46 -10.57 -10.39
C ALA A 18 1.02 -10.21 -10.35
N VAL A 19 1.31 -8.93 -10.51
CA VAL A 19 2.63 -8.36 -10.23
C VAL A 19 2.46 -7.33 -9.12
N ALA A 20 3.21 -7.46 -8.04
CA ALA A 20 3.33 -6.45 -7.00
C ALA A 20 4.66 -5.72 -7.14
N ALA A 21 4.61 -4.44 -7.46
CA ALA A 21 5.80 -3.63 -7.72
C ALA A 21 5.82 -2.32 -6.90
N GLY A 22 6.98 -1.71 -6.80
CA GLY A 22 7.16 -0.43 -6.11
C GLY A 22 8.15 -0.50 -4.95
N HIS A 23 7.79 0.12 -3.84
CA HIS A 23 8.66 0.24 -2.67
C HIS A 23 8.87 -1.09 -1.96
N ILE A 24 10.14 -1.41 -1.68
CA ILE A 24 10.57 -2.53 -0.83
C ILE A 24 11.69 -2.06 0.09
N CYS A 25 11.70 -2.50 1.33
CA CYS A 25 12.76 -2.22 2.30
C CYS A 25 12.99 -3.42 3.23
N ILE A 26 14.00 -3.32 4.08
CA ILE A 26 14.14 -4.19 5.25
C ILE A 26 13.67 -3.43 6.49
N ASP A 27 12.73 -3.98 7.22
CA ASP A 27 12.28 -3.44 8.50
C ASP A 27 13.05 -4.09 9.65
N ILE A 28 13.69 -3.25 10.47
CA ILE A 28 14.46 -3.61 11.64
C ILE A 28 13.71 -3.11 12.86
N THR A 29 13.09 -4.01 13.62
CA THR A 29 12.27 -3.67 14.78
C THR A 29 12.92 -4.17 16.06
N PRO A 30 13.64 -3.31 16.80
CA PRO A 30 14.15 -3.65 18.12
C PRO A 30 13.01 -3.98 19.09
N LEU A 31 13.15 -5.05 19.88
CA LEU A 31 12.16 -5.49 20.85
C LEU A 31 12.42 -4.85 22.21
N PHE A 32 11.52 -3.98 22.63
CA PHE A 32 11.59 -3.33 23.95
C PHE A 32 11.27 -4.32 25.07
N PRO A 33 11.93 -4.22 26.24
CA PRO A 33 11.65 -5.07 27.39
C PRO A 33 10.19 -4.96 27.83
N LYS A 34 9.63 -6.09 28.28
CA LYS A 34 8.28 -6.14 28.87
C LYS A 34 8.20 -5.20 30.06
N GLY A 35 7.26 -4.25 30.04
CA GLY A 35 7.10 -3.25 31.09
C GLY A 35 7.82 -1.92 30.84
N SER A 36 8.51 -1.76 29.71
CA SER A 36 8.95 -0.44 29.26
C SER A 36 7.72 0.43 29.05
N THR A 37 7.52 1.46 29.88
CA THR A 37 6.38 2.37 29.76
C THR A 37 6.82 3.67 29.09
N GLY A 38 6.08 4.05 28.07
CA GLY A 38 6.32 5.01 27.04
C GLY A 38 6.63 6.44 27.41
N GLU A 39 7.86 6.73 27.81
CA GLU A 39 8.42 8.07 27.63
C GLU A 39 9.46 8.00 26.51
N ALA A 40 9.03 8.21 25.26
CA ALA A 40 9.92 8.26 24.10
C ALA A 40 11.11 9.20 24.34
N GLY A 41 10.88 10.34 24.97
CA GLY A 41 11.91 11.30 25.33
C GLY A 41 12.97 10.78 26.31
N ARG A 42 12.62 9.81 27.16
CA ARG A 42 13.58 9.16 28.06
C ARG A 42 14.40 8.09 27.33
N ILE A 43 13.75 7.32 26.46
CA ILE A 43 14.39 6.25 25.68
C ILE A 43 15.36 6.85 24.65
N LEU A 44 14.96 7.95 24.00
CA LEU A 44 15.75 8.63 22.96
C LEU A 44 16.64 9.76 23.52
N ALA A 45 16.87 9.82 24.85
CA ALA A 45 17.74 10.85 25.45
C ALA A 45 19.20 10.64 25.02
N PRO A 46 19.93 11.72 24.69
CA PRO A 46 21.33 11.64 24.34
C PRO A 46 22.18 10.95 25.43
N GLY A 47 23.07 10.05 25.02
CA GLY A 47 23.97 9.32 25.93
C GLY A 47 23.34 8.16 26.69
N GLN A 48 22.07 7.85 26.50
CA GLN A 48 21.42 6.69 27.11
C GLN A 48 21.80 5.41 26.39
N LEU A 49 22.12 4.37 27.15
CA LEU A 49 22.19 2.99 26.68
C LEU A 49 20.86 2.29 27.04
N VAL A 50 20.09 1.89 26.05
CA VAL A 50 18.84 1.16 26.23
C VAL A 50 19.06 -0.31 25.88
N GLN A 51 18.89 -1.20 26.86
CA GLN A 51 19.00 -2.63 26.63
C GLN A 51 17.70 -3.15 25.99
N MET A 52 17.84 -3.90 24.87
CA MET A 52 16.75 -4.50 24.13
C MET A 52 16.66 -6.01 24.39
N GLU A 53 15.50 -6.62 24.19
CA GLU A 53 15.28 -8.08 24.32
C GLU A 53 15.54 -8.87 23.02
N GLY A 54 15.83 -8.18 21.94
CA GLY A 54 16.10 -8.80 20.63
C GLY A 54 15.77 -7.85 19.48
N VAL A 55 15.70 -8.40 18.28
CA VAL A 55 15.33 -7.67 17.07
C VAL A 55 14.53 -8.56 16.13
N ASN A 56 13.46 -8.03 15.57
CA ASN A 56 12.77 -8.63 14.43
C ASN A 56 13.27 -7.96 13.15
N ILE A 57 13.63 -8.79 12.16
CA ILE A 57 14.06 -8.33 10.83
C ILE A 57 13.21 -9.05 9.79
N HIS A 58 12.50 -8.27 8.97
CA HIS A 58 11.68 -8.81 7.89
C HIS A 58 11.59 -7.82 6.71
N PRO A 59 11.30 -8.30 5.49
CA PRO A 59 11.04 -7.40 4.39
C PRO A 59 9.76 -6.59 4.64
N GLY A 60 9.81 -5.31 4.30
CA GLY A 60 8.71 -4.36 4.40
C GLY A 60 8.46 -3.64 3.08
N GLY A 61 7.54 -2.69 3.11
CA GLY A 61 7.07 -1.99 1.92
C GLY A 61 5.97 -2.74 1.18
N ALA A 62 5.29 -2.05 0.27
CA ALA A 62 4.12 -2.60 -0.43
C ALA A 62 4.43 -3.89 -1.19
N VAL A 63 5.61 -3.98 -1.82
CA VAL A 63 6.02 -5.18 -2.58
C VAL A 63 6.02 -6.43 -1.70
N ALA A 64 6.63 -6.34 -0.51
CA ALA A 64 6.67 -7.46 0.41
C ALA A 64 5.32 -7.67 1.11
N ASN A 65 4.75 -6.62 1.69
CA ASN A 65 3.55 -6.73 2.53
C ASN A 65 2.33 -7.17 1.71
N THR A 66 1.98 -6.42 0.65
CA THR A 66 0.83 -6.73 -0.20
C THR A 66 1.10 -7.97 -1.06
N GLY A 67 2.30 -8.05 -1.67
CA GLY A 67 2.63 -9.14 -2.59
C GLY A 67 2.69 -10.51 -1.90
N LEU A 68 3.35 -10.64 -0.74
CA LEU A 68 3.39 -11.90 0.01
C LEU A 68 2.01 -12.26 0.60
N ALA A 69 1.23 -11.27 1.03
CA ALA A 69 -0.14 -11.52 1.49
C ALA A 69 -1.03 -12.06 0.36
N MET A 70 -0.98 -11.49 -0.85
CA MET A 70 -1.68 -12.03 -2.03
C MET A 70 -1.22 -13.45 -2.34
N LYS A 71 0.11 -13.71 -2.30
CA LYS A 71 0.65 -15.05 -2.53
C LYS A 71 0.16 -16.05 -1.49
N HIS A 72 0.08 -15.63 -0.22
CA HIS A 72 -0.48 -16.45 0.86
C HIS A 72 -1.97 -16.77 0.64
N LEU A 73 -2.72 -15.84 0.04
CA LEU A 73 -4.12 -16.01 -0.36
C LEU A 73 -4.30 -16.83 -1.65
N GLY A 74 -3.21 -17.31 -2.25
CA GLY A 74 -3.25 -18.26 -3.36
C GLY A 74 -3.17 -17.65 -4.75
N VAL A 75 -2.94 -16.34 -4.86
CA VAL A 75 -2.65 -15.66 -6.13
C VAL A 75 -1.22 -16.00 -6.56
N ASP A 76 -1.01 -16.23 -7.85
CA ASP A 76 0.33 -16.34 -8.44
C ASP A 76 0.92 -14.93 -8.61
N VAL A 77 1.82 -14.54 -7.69
CA VAL A 77 2.35 -13.17 -7.60
C VAL A 77 3.84 -13.13 -7.86
N ARG A 78 4.25 -12.30 -8.82
CA ARG A 78 5.65 -11.89 -9.02
C ARG A 78 5.93 -10.59 -8.27
N LEU A 79 7.08 -10.50 -7.60
CA LEU A 79 7.47 -9.34 -6.81
C LEU A 79 8.59 -8.56 -7.51
N MET A 80 8.35 -7.28 -7.84
CA MET A 80 9.30 -6.43 -8.55
C MET A 80 9.64 -5.19 -7.71
N GLY A 81 10.62 -5.31 -6.83
CA GLY A 81 11.17 -4.22 -6.02
C GLY A 81 12.65 -4.01 -6.31
N LYS A 82 13.16 -2.79 -6.14
CA LYS A 82 14.55 -2.43 -6.41
C LYS A 82 15.36 -2.40 -5.12
N ILE A 83 16.43 -3.20 -5.08
CA ILE A 83 17.33 -3.34 -3.93
C ILE A 83 18.78 -3.18 -4.37
N GLY A 84 19.64 -2.77 -3.45
CA GLY A 84 21.09 -2.72 -3.68
C GLY A 84 21.74 -4.12 -3.59
N LYS A 85 22.91 -4.26 -4.21
CA LYS A 85 23.78 -5.44 -4.02
C LYS A 85 24.60 -5.27 -2.75
N ASP A 86 23.94 -5.29 -1.61
CA ASP A 86 24.52 -5.14 -0.28
C ASP A 86 23.96 -6.18 0.72
N GLU A 87 24.40 -6.10 1.97
CA GLU A 87 24.01 -7.05 3.02
C GLU A 87 22.50 -6.99 3.29
N LEU A 88 21.87 -5.79 3.26
CA LEU A 88 20.43 -5.63 3.48
C LEU A 88 19.64 -6.22 2.30
N GLY A 89 20.10 -6.01 1.05
CA GLY A 89 19.52 -6.63 -0.13
C GLY A 89 19.58 -8.16 -0.06
N THR A 90 20.72 -8.71 0.40
CA THR A 90 20.87 -10.16 0.63
C THR A 90 19.87 -10.67 1.67
N LEU A 91 19.63 -9.92 2.75
CA LEU A 91 18.62 -10.28 3.75
C LEU A 91 17.21 -10.31 3.15
N ILE A 92 16.85 -9.32 2.32
CA ILE A 92 15.55 -9.30 1.61
C ILE A 92 15.41 -10.54 0.73
N LEU A 93 16.41 -10.84 -0.12
CA LEU A 93 16.37 -12.01 -1.00
C LEU A 93 16.19 -13.31 -0.21
N ASN A 94 16.99 -13.53 0.83
CA ASN A 94 16.88 -14.71 1.68
C ASN A 94 15.50 -14.85 2.36
N CYS A 95 14.86 -13.74 2.67
CA CYS A 95 13.50 -13.76 3.21
C CYS A 95 12.47 -14.13 2.12
N LEU A 96 12.58 -13.55 0.93
CA LEU A 96 11.66 -13.78 -0.19
C LEU A 96 11.81 -15.18 -0.78
N GLU A 97 13.02 -15.75 -0.79
CA GLU A 97 13.28 -17.13 -1.26
C GLU A 97 12.47 -18.18 -0.50
N LYS A 98 12.22 -17.96 0.80
CA LYS A 98 11.38 -18.86 1.61
C LYS A 98 9.94 -18.98 1.08
N TYR A 99 9.51 -17.98 0.30
CA TYR A 99 8.19 -17.92 -0.33
C TYR A 99 8.25 -18.16 -1.84
N GLY A 100 9.44 -18.46 -2.42
CA GLY A 100 9.64 -18.56 -3.88
C GLY A 100 9.23 -17.25 -4.58
N ALA A 101 9.72 -16.10 -4.09
CA ALA A 101 9.33 -14.78 -4.55
C ALA A 101 10.49 -13.80 -4.74
N ALA A 102 11.74 -14.33 -4.83
CA ALA A 102 12.95 -13.52 -4.97
C ALA A 102 13.37 -13.29 -6.43
N GLU A 103 12.88 -14.08 -7.38
CA GLU A 103 13.40 -14.18 -8.75
C GLU A 103 13.33 -12.88 -9.54
N ASP A 104 12.30 -12.05 -9.31
CA ASP A 104 12.04 -10.83 -10.07
C ASP A 104 12.53 -9.55 -9.36
N MET A 105 13.32 -9.69 -8.28
CA MET A 105 13.93 -8.55 -7.61
C MET A 105 14.97 -7.85 -8.49
N ILE A 106 14.87 -6.53 -8.58
CA ILE A 106 15.75 -5.67 -9.38
C ILE A 106 17.00 -5.35 -8.55
N LEU A 107 18.16 -5.81 -9.01
CA LEU A 107 19.43 -5.62 -8.31
C LEU A 107 20.20 -4.42 -8.87
N ALA A 108 20.37 -3.38 -8.08
CA ALA A 108 21.11 -2.17 -8.43
C ALA A 108 22.57 -2.24 -7.95
N ASP A 109 23.54 -2.07 -8.86
CA ASP A 109 24.98 -2.18 -8.57
C ASP A 109 25.53 -1.02 -7.75
N GLN A 110 24.97 0.19 -7.92
CA GLN A 110 25.51 1.44 -7.38
C GLN A 110 24.60 2.08 -6.32
N GLU A 111 23.51 1.41 -5.94
CA GLU A 111 22.52 1.93 -5.00
C GLU A 111 22.48 1.06 -3.75
N LYS A 112 22.03 1.65 -2.62
CA LYS A 112 21.89 0.94 -1.36
C LYS A 112 20.46 0.44 -1.18
N THR A 113 20.33 -0.67 -0.48
CA THR A 113 19.00 -1.19 -0.12
C THR A 113 18.31 -0.28 0.90
N SER A 114 17.03 0.00 0.66
CA SER A 114 16.16 0.72 1.59
C SER A 114 16.00 -0.03 2.91
N TYR A 115 15.91 0.72 4.02
CA TYR A 115 15.59 0.15 5.33
C TYR A 115 14.74 1.10 6.17
N SER A 116 14.02 0.53 7.13
CA SER A 116 13.37 1.26 8.21
C SER A 116 13.79 0.68 9.56
N VAL A 117 14.20 1.55 10.50
CA VAL A 117 14.24 1.16 11.91
C VAL A 117 12.88 1.52 12.51
N VAL A 118 12.13 0.52 12.97
CA VAL A 118 10.79 0.69 13.52
C VAL A 118 10.86 0.68 15.04
N LEU A 119 10.71 1.83 15.66
CA LEU A 119 10.66 1.95 17.11
C LEU A 119 9.24 1.74 17.60
N ALA A 120 8.93 0.51 18.03
CA ALA A 120 7.65 0.10 18.58
C ALA A 120 7.67 0.22 20.12
N ILE A 121 7.75 1.45 20.62
CA ILE A 121 7.82 1.72 22.06
C ILE A 121 6.44 1.46 22.68
N PRO A 122 6.32 0.63 23.74
CA PRO A 122 5.03 0.37 24.37
C PRO A 122 4.33 1.65 24.84
N GLY A 123 3.05 1.81 24.45
CA GLY A 123 2.20 2.93 24.86
C GLY A 123 2.27 4.18 23.98
N ILE A 124 3.05 4.15 22.89
CA ILE A 124 3.02 5.17 21.85
C ILE A 124 2.96 4.51 20.47
N ASP A 125 2.48 5.24 19.47
CA ASP A 125 2.51 4.73 18.11
C ASP A 125 3.96 4.63 17.59
N ARG A 126 4.16 3.81 16.57
CA ARG A 126 5.47 3.48 16.01
C ARG A 126 6.13 4.69 15.37
N ILE A 127 7.44 4.80 15.55
CA ILE A 127 8.29 5.79 14.89
C ILE A 127 9.11 5.06 13.84
N PHE A 128 9.09 5.55 12.61
CA PHE A 128 9.85 4.99 11.49
C PHE A 128 11.04 5.90 11.16
N LEU A 129 12.25 5.34 11.27
CA LEU A 129 13.46 6.00 10.78
C LEU A 129 13.79 5.35 9.44
N HIS A 130 13.46 6.01 8.35
CA HIS A 130 13.43 5.43 7.01
C HIS A 130 14.49 6.02 6.07
N ASP A 131 15.23 5.13 5.39
CA ASP A 131 16.08 5.46 4.24
C ASP A 131 15.48 4.83 2.99
N PRO A 132 15.08 5.62 1.98
CA PRO A 132 14.46 5.09 0.76
C PRO A 132 15.41 4.33 -0.15
N GLY A 133 16.73 4.49 -0.02
CA GLY A 133 17.73 3.74 -0.77
C GLY A 133 17.45 3.69 -2.28
N ALA A 134 17.58 2.51 -2.89
CA ALA A 134 17.38 2.29 -4.32
C ALA A 134 15.97 2.64 -4.84
N ASN A 135 14.97 2.70 -3.95
CA ASN A 135 13.62 3.10 -4.35
C ASN A 135 13.55 4.55 -4.89
N VAL A 136 14.49 5.43 -4.48
CA VAL A 136 14.54 6.83 -4.96
C VAL A 136 14.55 6.90 -6.49
N ASN A 137 15.33 6.01 -7.12
CA ASN A 137 15.58 5.99 -8.56
C ASN A 137 14.80 4.89 -9.29
N PHE A 138 13.86 4.24 -8.63
CA PHE A 138 12.99 3.25 -9.30
C PHE A 138 12.27 3.89 -10.49
N SER A 139 12.18 3.17 -11.60
CA SER A 139 11.55 3.65 -12.83
C SER A 139 10.81 2.53 -13.56
N GLY A 140 9.93 2.88 -14.50
CA GLY A 140 9.26 1.90 -15.34
C GLY A 140 10.21 1.07 -16.20
N SER A 141 11.44 1.55 -16.44
CA SER A 141 12.48 0.78 -17.16
C SER A 141 13.11 -0.33 -16.31
N ASP A 142 12.91 -0.31 -15.01
CA ASP A 142 13.35 -1.40 -14.11
C ASP A 142 12.39 -2.62 -14.17
N LEU A 143 11.17 -2.43 -14.70
CA LEU A 143 10.14 -3.45 -14.72
C LEU A 143 10.23 -4.39 -15.94
N ASP A 144 9.94 -5.65 -15.74
CA ASP A 144 9.66 -6.61 -16.82
C ASP A 144 8.23 -6.38 -17.34
N ILE A 145 8.11 -5.50 -18.35
CA ILE A 145 6.82 -5.13 -18.93
C ILE A 145 6.12 -6.31 -19.61
N GLU A 146 6.87 -7.26 -20.17
CA GLU A 146 6.26 -8.43 -20.81
C GLU A 146 5.62 -9.36 -19.77
N ALA A 147 6.28 -9.53 -18.62
CA ALA A 147 5.68 -10.26 -17.50
C ALA A 147 4.43 -9.56 -16.94
N ILE A 148 4.41 -8.22 -16.92
CA ILE A 148 3.25 -7.46 -16.47
C ILE A 148 2.07 -7.61 -17.44
N LYS A 149 2.31 -7.62 -18.75
CA LYS A 149 1.27 -7.85 -19.76
C LYS A 149 0.62 -9.24 -19.68
N GLU A 150 1.34 -10.21 -19.13
CA GLU A 150 0.81 -11.55 -18.91
C GLU A 150 0.01 -11.68 -17.60
N ALA A 151 0.02 -10.66 -16.74
CA ALA A 151 -0.70 -10.64 -15.47
C ALA A 151 -2.10 -10.04 -15.62
N ASP A 152 -3.04 -10.51 -14.81
CA ASP A 152 -4.39 -9.95 -14.71
C ASP A 152 -4.38 -8.60 -13.96
N LEU A 153 -3.44 -8.42 -13.01
CA LEU A 153 -3.35 -7.26 -12.13
C LEU A 153 -1.90 -6.83 -11.90
N PHE A 154 -1.66 -5.54 -12.00
CA PHE A 154 -0.44 -4.86 -11.55
C PHE A 154 -0.77 -3.99 -10.35
N HIS A 155 -0.21 -4.33 -9.19
CA HIS A 155 -0.30 -3.51 -7.97
C HIS A 155 0.97 -2.72 -7.80
N PHE A 156 0.87 -1.39 -7.70
CA PHE A 156 1.99 -0.50 -7.46
C PHE A 156 1.83 0.21 -6.11
N GLY A 157 2.83 0.09 -5.25
CA GLY A 157 2.72 0.62 -3.90
C GLY A 157 3.81 1.60 -3.50
N TYR A 158 3.38 2.63 -2.76
CA TYR A 158 4.17 3.62 -2.04
C TYR A 158 5.01 4.57 -2.92
N PRO A 159 4.49 5.09 -4.04
CA PRO A 159 5.21 6.06 -4.87
C PRO A 159 5.62 7.33 -4.12
N THR A 160 4.97 7.65 -3.01
CA THR A 160 5.31 8.80 -2.14
C THR A 160 6.72 8.70 -1.54
N LEU A 161 7.26 7.48 -1.39
CA LEU A 161 8.61 7.22 -0.92
C LEU A 161 9.65 7.09 -2.07
N MET A 162 9.22 7.26 -3.32
CA MET A 162 10.01 7.00 -4.53
C MET A 162 10.15 8.28 -5.35
N GLN A 163 11.22 9.06 -5.12
CA GLN A 163 11.37 10.42 -5.68
C GLN A 163 11.16 10.48 -7.20
N ASN A 164 11.60 9.46 -7.93
CA ASN A 164 11.45 9.42 -9.39
C ASN A 164 9.97 9.32 -9.82
N MET A 165 9.10 8.77 -8.97
CA MET A 165 7.68 8.61 -9.27
C MET A 165 6.87 9.89 -9.11
N TYR A 166 7.28 10.81 -8.22
CA TYR A 166 6.51 12.05 -7.97
C TYR A 166 7.18 13.33 -8.51
N ARG A 167 8.47 13.29 -8.89
CA ARG A 167 9.11 14.44 -9.54
C ARG A 167 8.46 14.75 -10.89
N ASN A 168 8.62 15.99 -11.38
CA ASN A 168 8.10 16.44 -12.68
C ASN A 168 6.61 16.11 -12.86
N GLN A 169 5.77 16.44 -11.87
CA GLN A 169 4.33 16.18 -11.90
C GLN A 169 3.95 14.71 -12.09
N GLY A 170 4.80 13.77 -11.65
CA GLY A 170 4.56 12.34 -11.77
C GLY A 170 4.66 11.77 -13.20
N GLU A 171 5.39 12.46 -14.08
CA GLU A 171 5.51 12.10 -15.51
C GLU A 171 5.98 10.65 -15.71
N GLU A 172 6.97 10.20 -14.92
CA GLU A 172 7.49 8.82 -15.00
C GLU A 172 6.43 7.80 -14.62
N MET A 173 5.69 8.03 -13.53
CA MET A 173 4.62 7.15 -13.09
C MET A 173 3.46 7.13 -14.10
N ALA A 174 3.09 8.29 -14.65
CA ALA A 174 2.06 8.37 -15.68
C ALA A 174 2.45 7.63 -16.96
N ARG A 175 3.72 7.74 -17.39
CA ARG A 175 4.27 7.03 -18.55
C ARG A 175 4.22 5.51 -18.33
N MET A 176 4.67 5.05 -17.17
CA MET A 176 4.66 3.64 -16.76
C MET A 176 3.23 3.09 -16.75
N PHE A 177 2.29 3.76 -16.10
CA PHE A 177 0.90 3.30 -16.01
C PHE A 177 0.20 3.28 -17.37
N ARG A 178 0.47 4.27 -18.23
CA ARG A 178 -0.04 4.26 -19.61
C ARG A 178 0.43 3.05 -20.37
N GLN A 179 1.72 2.75 -20.33
CA GLN A 179 2.30 1.59 -21.02
C GLN A 179 1.70 0.26 -20.53
N ILE A 180 1.51 0.12 -19.22
CA ILE A 180 0.89 -1.07 -18.62
C ILE A 180 -0.57 -1.18 -19.05
N LYS A 181 -1.32 -0.07 -19.02
CA LYS A 181 -2.74 -0.06 -19.40
C LYS A 181 -2.95 -0.35 -20.87
N GLU A 182 -2.07 0.11 -21.75
CA GLU A 182 -2.07 -0.25 -23.18
C GLU A 182 -1.80 -1.75 -23.39
N GLY A 183 -1.07 -2.39 -22.49
CA GLY A 183 -0.86 -3.83 -22.45
C GLY A 183 -2.08 -4.65 -22.02
N GLY A 184 -3.12 -4.00 -21.50
CA GLY A 184 -4.38 -4.65 -21.08
C GLY A 184 -4.37 -5.16 -19.64
N THR A 185 -3.41 -4.77 -18.79
CA THR A 185 -3.36 -5.19 -17.37
C THR A 185 -4.14 -4.21 -16.49
N ALA A 186 -4.91 -4.70 -15.51
CA ALA A 186 -5.57 -3.86 -14.52
C ALA A 186 -4.54 -3.27 -13.54
N ILE A 187 -4.75 -2.02 -13.10
CA ILE A 187 -3.81 -1.31 -12.24
C ILE A 187 -4.43 -0.99 -10.88
N SER A 188 -3.77 -1.43 -9.80
CA SER A 188 -4.03 -1.02 -8.42
C SER A 188 -2.90 -0.12 -7.92
N LEU A 189 -3.26 0.97 -7.24
CA LEU A 189 -2.31 1.93 -6.67
C LEU A 189 -2.57 2.13 -5.19
N ASP A 190 -1.56 1.85 -4.37
CA ASP A 190 -1.54 2.22 -2.95
C ASP A 190 -0.52 3.33 -2.67
N MET A 191 -0.78 4.10 -1.63
CA MET A 191 0.07 5.21 -1.21
C MET A 191 0.77 4.88 0.12
N ALA A 192 1.68 5.73 0.55
CA ALA A 192 2.24 5.71 1.89
C ALA A 192 2.18 7.10 2.51
N ALA A 193 2.23 7.18 3.83
CA ALA A 193 2.31 8.42 4.56
C ALA A 193 3.49 9.28 4.07
N ILE A 194 3.26 10.58 3.99
CA ILE A 194 4.26 11.55 3.55
C ILE A 194 4.84 12.25 4.77
N ASP A 195 6.14 12.10 4.99
CA ASP A 195 6.86 12.91 5.99
C ASP A 195 6.77 14.39 5.62
N PRO A 196 6.19 15.26 6.47
CA PRO A 196 6.10 16.70 6.21
C PRO A 196 7.45 17.40 5.98
N ALA A 197 8.55 16.83 6.44
CA ALA A 197 9.91 17.33 6.22
C ALA A 197 10.56 16.81 4.94
N SER A 198 9.94 15.87 4.24
CA SER A 198 10.47 15.26 3.02
C SER A 198 10.23 16.12 1.77
N LYS A 199 10.96 15.80 0.68
CA LYS A 199 10.71 16.42 -0.63
C LYS A 199 9.30 16.10 -1.17
N ALA A 200 8.75 14.94 -0.82
CA ALA A 200 7.42 14.53 -1.22
C ALA A 200 6.32 15.45 -0.67
N ALA A 201 6.53 16.07 0.50
CA ALA A 201 5.57 17.02 1.08
C ALA A 201 5.39 18.29 0.23
N GLY A 202 6.41 18.70 -0.53
CA GLY A 202 6.36 19.86 -1.43
C GLY A 202 5.88 19.54 -2.84
N ALA A 203 5.54 18.29 -3.16
CA ALA A 203 5.06 17.92 -4.48
C ALA A 203 3.59 18.32 -4.69
N ASP A 204 3.22 18.67 -5.93
CA ASP A 204 1.82 18.91 -6.30
C ASP A 204 1.06 17.58 -6.48
N TRP A 205 0.72 16.93 -5.36
CA TRP A 205 0.04 15.65 -5.37
C TRP A 205 -1.31 15.69 -6.08
N LYS A 206 -2.02 16.83 -6.03
CA LYS A 206 -3.28 16.98 -6.75
C LYS A 206 -3.08 16.93 -8.26
N GLY A 207 -2.06 17.61 -8.77
CA GLY A 207 -1.68 17.54 -10.18
C GLY A 207 -1.18 16.14 -10.56
N ILE A 208 -0.32 15.53 -9.73
CA ILE A 208 0.19 14.17 -9.95
C ILE A 208 -0.97 13.17 -10.03
N LEU A 209 -1.89 13.16 -9.06
CA LEU A 209 -3.04 12.26 -9.05
C LEU A 209 -3.95 12.49 -10.27
N GLY A 210 -4.16 13.74 -10.69
CA GLY A 210 -4.89 14.06 -11.92
C GLY A 210 -4.25 13.46 -13.18
N ASN A 211 -2.92 13.33 -13.21
CA ASN A 211 -2.19 12.75 -14.33
C ASN A 211 -2.20 11.21 -14.35
N ILE A 212 -2.30 10.55 -13.20
CA ILE A 212 -2.15 9.09 -13.10
C ILE A 212 -3.46 8.34 -12.89
N LEU A 213 -4.44 8.90 -12.15
CA LEU A 213 -5.68 8.21 -11.82
C LEU A 213 -6.54 7.81 -13.04
N PRO A 214 -6.46 8.48 -14.21
CA PRO A 214 -7.12 8.00 -15.42
C PRO A 214 -6.67 6.59 -15.87
N TYR A 215 -5.51 6.11 -15.43
CA TYR A 215 -5.01 4.77 -15.74
C TYR A 215 -5.29 3.76 -14.62
N VAL A 216 -5.70 4.21 -13.43
CA VAL A 216 -5.84 3.37 -12.23
C VAL A 216 -7.24 2.78 -12.12
N ASP A 217 -7.32 1.46 -11.99
CA ASP A 217 -8.58 0.74 -11.78
C ASP A 217 -8.97 0.72 -10.29
N PHE A 218 -8.00 0.46 -9.40
CA PHE A 218 -8.22 0.42 -7.96
C PHE A 218 -7.26 1.38 -7.25
N PHE A 219 -7.78 2.47 -6.72
CA PHE A 219 -7.03 3.42 -5.92
C PHE A 219 -7.34 3.20 -4.43
N VAL A 220 -6.35 2.82 -3.64
CA VAL A 220 -6.54 2.23 -2.31
C VAL A 220 -5.77 2.94 -1.17
N PRO A 221 -5.77 4.28 -1.11
CA PRO A 221 -5.05 5.05 -0.09
C PRO A 221 -5.69 4.94 1.30
N SER A 222 -4.95 5.38 2.34
CA SER A 222 -5.57 5.71 3.62
C SER A 222 -6.28 7.07 3.57
N ALA A 223 -7.19 7.31 4.52
CA ALA A 223 -7.90 8.58 4.65
C ALA A 223 -6.93 9.75 4.89
N GLU A 224 -5.90 9.50 5.69
CA GLU A 224 -4.88 10.48 6.04
C GLU A 224 -4.02 10.86 4.82
N GLU A 225 -3.50 9.86 4.10
CA GLU A 225 -2.72 10.05 2.87
C GLU A 225 -3.51 10.83 1.82
N LEU A 226 -4.74 10.40 1.56
CA LEU A 226 -5.58 11.04 0.55
C LEU A 226 -5.96 12.47 0.93
N CYS A 227 -6.26 12.71 2.22
CA CYS A 227 -6.56 14.05 2.72
C CYS A 227 -5.36 14.98 2.62
N PHE A 228 -4.16 14.51 2.99
CA PHE A 228 -2.92 15.26 2.83
C PHE A 228 -2.71 15.70 1.36
N MET A 229 -2.92 14.80 0.42
CA MET A 229 -2.68 15.03 -1.01
C MET A 229 -3.74 15.93 -1.67
N LEU A 230 -5.02 15.85 -1.27
CA LEU A 230 -6.12 16.51 -1.96
C LEU A 230 -6.70 17.72 -1.23
N ASP A 231 -6.64 17.73 0.11
CA ASP A 231 -7.27 18.76 0.95
C ASP A 231 -6.41 19.04 2.19
N GLY A 232 -5.30 19.75 1.98
CA GLY A 232 -4.35 20.08 3.04
C GLY A 232 -4.94 20.96 4.17
N GLU A 233 -6.04 21.70 3.92
CA GLU A 233 -6.73 22.46 4.98
C GLU A 233 -7.47 21.51 5.92
N ARG A 234 -8.21 20.58 5.36
CA ARG A 234 -8.90 19.52 6.10
C ARG A 234 -7.92 18.63 6.85
N TYR A 235 -6.78 18.27 6.22
CA TYR A 235 -5.73 17.50 6.88
C TYR A 235 -5.22 18.21 8.13
N ARG A 236 -4.92 19.51 8.06
CA ARG A 236 -4.52 20.31 9.22
C ARG A 236 -5.60 20.38 10.31
N GLU A 237 -6.87 20.46 9.91
CA GLU A 237 -8.00 20.42 10.85
C GLU A 237 -8.06 19.08 11.58
N TRP A 238 -7.91 17.95 10.86
CA TRP A 238 -7.91 16.62 11.45
C TRP A 238 -6.74 16.44 12.42
N THR A 239 -5.53 16.81 12.01
CA THR A 239 -4.33 16.74 12.86
C THR A 239 -4.50 17.57 14.14
N LYS A 240 -5.06 18.78 14.03
CA LYS A 240 -5.36 19.62 15.20
C LYS A 240 -6.40 18.98 16.14
N ARG A 241 -7.43 18.36 15.59
CA ARG A 241 -8.46 17.64 16.38
C ARG A 241 -7.91 16.38 17.02
N ALA A 242 -7.00 15.70 16.37
CA ALA A 242 -6.35 14.51 16.90
C ALA A 242 -5.49 14.81 18.12
N ASP A 243 -4.91 16.02 18.20
CA ASP A 243 -4.10 16.49 19.34
C ASP A 243 -3.02 15.48 19.75
N GLY A 244 -2.24 15.02 18.75
CA GLY A 244 -1.16 14.04 18.94
C GLY A 244 -1.61 12.56 18.95
N ARG A 245 -2.92 12.29 18.85
CA ARG A 245 -3.46 10.93 18.66
C ARG A 245 -3.52 10.57 17.17
N ASP A 246 -3.85 9.33 16.89
CA ASP A 246 -4.12 8.88 15.52
C ASP A 246 -5.28 9.69 14.90
N VAL A 247 -5.05 10.24 13.70
CA VAL A 247 -6.05 11.01 12.96
C VAL A 247 -7.31 10.18 12.69
N THR A 248 -7.18 8.87 12.53
CA THR A 248 -8.33 7.97 12.29
C THR A 248 -9.32 7.92 13.46
N GLU A 249 -8.90 8.27 14.69
CA GLU A 249 -9.79 8.36 15.85
C GLU A 249 -10.79 9.54 15.79
N VAL A 250 -10.47 10.57 15.03
CA VAL A 250 -11.26 11.81 14.98
C VAL A 250 -12.04 12.00 13.67
N ILE A 251 -11.72 11.23 12.62
CA ILE A 251 -12.44 11.27 11.35
C ILE A 251 -13.76 10.50 11.43
N ARG A 252 -14.66 10.80 10.52
CA ARG A 252 -15.95 10.11 10.32
C ARG A 252 -16.12 9.77 8.86
N VAL A 253 -16.92 8.78 8.54
CA VAL A 253 -17.23 8.37 7.15
C VAL A 253 -17.64 9.57 6.26
N ARG A 254 -18.45 10.52 6.80
CA ARG A 254 -18.85 11.72 6.05
C ARG A 254 -17.67 12.63 5.65
N ASP A 255 -16.55 12.55 6.38
CA ASP A 255 -15.39 13.41 6.15
C ASP A 255 -14.55 12.89 4.97
N VAL A 256 -14.59 11.56 4.69
CA VAL A 256 -13.85 10.93 3.60
C VAL A 256 -14.64 10.85 2.28
N LYS A 257 -15.97 10.93 2.33
CA LYS A 257 -16.82 10.90 1.12
C LYS A 257 -16.42 11.90 0.03
N PRO A 258 -16.14 13.19 0.33
CA PRO A 258 -15.70 14.15 -0.68
C PRO A 258 -14.36 13.77 -1.31
N LEU A 259 -13.43 13.20 -0.54
CA LEU A 259 -12.12 12.75 -1.03
C LEU A 259 -12.28 11.60 -2.04
N GLY A 260 -13.17 10.63 -1.73
CA GLY A 260 -13.50 9.55 -2.66
C GLY A 260 -14.12 10.07 -3.96
N GLN A 261 -15.00 11.08 -3.90
CA GLN A 261 -15.55 11.71 -5.10
C GLN A 261 -14.47 12.41 -5.91
N MET A 262 -13.58 13.18 -5.26
CA MET A 262 -12.48 13.86 -5.95
C MET A 262 -11.58 12.87 -6.71
N ALA A 263 -11.25 11.72 -6.12
CA ALA A 263 -10.44 10.69 -6.78
C ALA A 263 -11.16 10.05 -7.99
N LEU A 264 -12.48 9.83 -7.91
CA LEU A 264 -13.28 9.39 -9.07
C LEU A 264 -13.34 10.46 -10.16
N ASP A 265 -13.51 11.73 -9.80
CA ASP A 265 -13.54 12.85 -10.75
C ASP A 265 -12.18 13.01 -11.48
N MET A 266 -11.08 12.61 -10.84
CA MET A 266 -9.75 12.53 -11.44
C MET A 266 -9.55 11.30 -12.33
N GLY A 267 -10.49 10.35 -12.36
CA GLY A 267 -10.49 9.23 -13.31
C GLY A 267 -10.30 7.84 -12.74
N ALA A 268 -10.11 7.67 -11.42
CA ALA A 268 -10.09 6.36 -10.80
C ALA A 268 -11.43 5.61 -11.03
N ARG A 269 -11.40 4.30 -11.14
CA ARG A 269 -12.63 3.51 -11.37
C ARG A 269 -13.23 3.00 -10.07
N VAL A 270 -12.38 2.56 -9.16
CA VAL A 270 -12.74 2.10 -7.82
C VAL A 270 -11.82 2.80 -6.83
N VAL A 271 -12.41 3.40 -5.80
CA VAL A 271 -11.68 4.05 -4.70
C VAL A 271 -12.04 3.35 -3.41
N LEU A 272 -11.04 2.81 -2.72
CA LEU A 272 -11.14 2.32 -1.35
C LEU A 272 -10.31 3.20 -0.44
N ILE A 273 -10.91 3.77 0.59
CA ILE A 273 -10.20 4.61 1.56
C ILE A 273 -10.13 3.86 2.88
N LYS A 274 -8.92 3.47 3.26
CA LYS A 274 -8.62 2.83 4.55
C LYS A 274 -8.78 3.85 5.67
N CYS A 275 -9.67 3.60 6.63
CA CYS A 275 -10.01 4.52 7.74
C CYS A 275 -9.52 3.99 9.11
N GLY A 276 -8.38 3.28 9.14
CA GLY A 276 -7.84 2.66 10.34
C GLY A 276 -8.81 1.67 10.97
N ALA A 277 -8.93 1.69 12.29
CA ALA A 277 -9.82 0.79 13.03
C ALA A 277 -11.32 1.00 12.73
N LEU A 278 -11.71 2.08 12.06
CA LEU A 278 -13.10 2.29 11.66
C LEU A 278 -13.54 1.34 10.55
N GLY A 279 -12.65 1.03 9.59
CA GLY A 279 -12.97 0.20 8.44
C GLY A 279 -12.57 0.82 7.11
N ILE A 280 -13.27 0.47 6.04
CA ILE A 280 -12.97 0.88 4.66
C ILE A 280 -14.19 1.58 4.06
N TYR A 281 -14.01 2.82 3.61
CA TYR A 281 -14.97 3.49 2.73
C TYR A 281 -14.67 3.13 1.28
N TYR A 282 -15.70 2.83 0.50
CA TYR A 282 -15.55 2.55 -0.92
C TYR A 282 -16.52 3.33 -1.78
N ARG A 283 -16.08 3.64 -3.00
CA ARG A 283 -16.89 4.25 -4.03
C ARG A 283 -16.41 3.85 -5.41
N THR A 284 -17.34 3.60 -6.33
CA THR A 284 -17.04 3.16 -7.69
C THR A 284 -17.65 4.08 -8.74
N ALA A 285 -17.01 4.17 -9.91
CA ALA A 285 -17.44 5.02 -10.99
C ALA A 285 -18.73 4.51 -11.63
N CYS A 286 -19.56 5.46 -12.13
CA CYS A 286 -20.71 5.15 -12.99
C CYS A 286 -20.33 5.12 -14.49
N LYS A 287 -19.17 5.68 -14.82
CA LYS A 287 -18.60 5.88 -16.16
C LYS A 287 -17.08 5.72 -16.08
N ASN A 288 -16.32 6.31 -17.01
CA ASN A 288 -14.86 6.41 -16.95
C ASN A 288 -14.15 5.06 -16.95
N GLY A 289 -14.59 4.13 -17.80
CA GLY A 289 -13.89 2.85 -18.00
C GLY A 289 -14.18 1.77 -16.97
N ILE A 290 -15.13 1.95 -16.05
CA ILE A 290 -15.56 0.89 -15.12
C ILE A 290 -16.03 -0.36 -15.88
N GLU A 291 -16.66 -0.16 -17.05
CA GLU A 291 -17.13 -1.25 -17.94
C GLU A 291 -15.98 -2.06 -18.52
N ASP A 292 -14.91 -1.38 -18.91
CA ASP A 292 -13.71 -2.04 -19.44
C ASP A 292 -12.97 -2.82 -18.35
N MET A 293 -12.85 -2.25 -17.14
CA MET A 293 -12.29 -2.92 -15.98
C MET A 293 -13.09 -4.20 -15.63
N CYS A 294 -14.41 -4.10 -15.54
CA CYS A 294 -15.26 -5.25 -15.23
C CYS A 294 -15.12 -6.34 -16.29
N ARG A 295 -15.06 -5.97 -17.58
CA ARG A 295 -14.87 -6.93 -18.67
C ARG A 295 -13.49 -7.59 -18.61
N GLN A 296 -12.45 -6.80 -18.35
CA GLN A 296 -11.07 -7.27 -18.26
C GLN A 296 -10.88 -8.29 -17.13
N LEU A 297 -11.49 -8.04 -15.98
CA LEU A 297 -11.37 -8.86 -14.76
C LEU A 297 -12.51 -9.87 -14.59
N ASN A 298 -13.44 -9.96 -15.58
CA ASN A 298 -14.63 -10.82 -15.53
C ASN A 298 -15.54 -10.53 -14.32
N LEU A 299 -15.71 -9.25 -13.96
CA LEU A 299 -16.51 -8.82 -12.82
C LEU A 299 -17.95 -8.47 -13.22
N SER A 300 -18.90 -8.66 -12.30
CA SER A 300 -20.30 -8.29 -12.49
C SER A 300 -20.48 -6.77 -12.57
N MET A 301 -20.91 -6.26 -13.73
CA MET A 301 -21.23 -4.83 -13.90
C MET A 301 -22.26 -4.32 -12.88
N GLU A 302 -23.26 -5.12 -12.58
CA GLU A 302 -24.33 -4.75 -11.64
C GLU A 302 -23.79 -4.62 -10.22
N ALA A 303 -22.85 -5.49 -9.82
CA ALA A 303 -22.24 -5.48 -8.50
C ALA A 303 -21.23 -4.33 -8.32
N TRP A 304 -20.57 -3.90 -9.39
CA TRP A 304 -19.44 -2.97 -9.30
C TRP A 304 -19.75 -1.52 -9.69
N LYS A 305 -20.67 -1.28 -10.63
CA LYS A 305 -20.92 0.07 -11.18
C LYS A 305 -21.73 0.94 -10.24
N GLY A 306 -21.23 2.17 -9.93
CA GLY A 306 -21.96 3.22 -9.22
C GLY A 306 -22.30 2.87 -7.78
N LYS A 307 -21.46 2.12 -7.12
CA LYS A 307 -21.65 1.73 -5.71
C LYS A 307 -20.95 2.71 -4.78
N GLU A 308 -21.49 2.85 -3.58
CA GLU A 308 -20.92 3.59 -2.47
C GLU A 308 -21.31 2.90 -1.16
N GLY A 309 -20.33 2.77 -0.24
CA GLY A 309 -20.59 2.17 1.05
C GLY A 309 -19.42 2.33 2.03
N PHE A 310 -19.61 1.73 3.17
CA PHE A 310 -18.61 1.66 4.23
C PHE A 310 -18.69 0.28 4.87
N GLU A 311 -17.56 -0.40 4.96
CA GLU A 311 -17.44 -1.68 5.64
C GLU A 311 -16.67 -1.48 6.95
N PRO A 312 -17.29 -1.75 8.11
CA PRO A 312 -16.63 -1.64 9.41
C PRO A 312 -15.52 -2.70 9.55
N SER A 313 -14.44 -2.35 10.26
CA SER A 313 -13.43 -3.34 10.62
C SER A 313 -13.98 -4.41 11.55
N PHE A 314 -13.48 -5.63 11.42
CA PHE A 314 -13.69 -6.67 12.43
C PHE A 314 -12.94 -6.29 13.73
N GLU A 315 -13.59 -6.53 14.87
CA GLU A 315 -12.94 -6.37 16.18
C GLU A 315 -12.04 -7.59 16.43
N PRO A 316 -10.71 -7.42 16.50
CA PRO A 316 -9.82 -8.55 16.81
C PRO A 316 -9.82 -8.86 18.30
N ASP A 317 -9.74 -10.13 18.68
CA ASP A 317 -9.57 -10.54 20.08
C ASP A 317 -8.31 -9.96 20.72
N THR A 318 -7.26 -9.82 19.93
CA THR A 318 -5.96 -9.26 20.37
C THR A 318 -5.24 -8.59 19.19
N VAL A 319 -4.78 -7.36 19.38
CA VAL A 319 -3.90 -6.68 18.40
C VAL A 319 -2.44 -7.01 18.74
N VAL A 320 -1.80 -7.84 17.93
CA VAL A 320 -0.37 -8.18 18.07
C VAL A 320 0.50 -7.11 17.41
N SER A 321 0.12 -6.66 16.22
CA SER A 321 0.77 -5.58 15.47
C SER A 321 -0.22 -5.00 14.47
N ALA A 322 -0.18 -3.68 14.27
CA ALA A 322 -0.94 -3.01 13.22
C ALA A 322 -0.08 -2.75 11.96
N THR A 323 1.22 -3.13 11.96
CA THR A 323 2.10 -2.96 10.79
C THR A 323 1.64 -3.88 9.66
N GLY A 324 1.46 -3.32 8.46
CA GLY A 324 0.99 -4.07 7.30
C GLY A 324 -0.50 -4.44 7.31
N ALA A 325 -1.29 -3.99 8.30
CA ALA A 325 -2.72 -4.27 8.31
C ALA A 325 -3.44 -3.69 7.08
N GLY A 326 -3.09 -2.46 6.70
CA GLY A 326 -3.59 -1.84 5.46
C GLY A 326 -3.23 -2.66 4.22
N ASP A 327 -1.95 -3.03 4.07
CA ASP A 327 -1.46 -3.84 2.95
C ASP A 327 -2.16 -5.19 2.88
N THR A 328 -2.34 -5.85 4.04
CA THR A 328 -3.02 -7.16 4.12
C THR A 328 -4.50 -7.03 3.72
N SER A 329 -5.20 -5.99 4.17
CA SER A 329 -6.59 -5.73 3.78
C SER A 329 -6.71 -5.50 2.27
N ILE A 330 -5.78 -4.74 1.68
CA ILE A 330 -5.76 -4.51 0.24
C ILE A 330 -5.38 -5.79 -0.52
N ALA A 331 -4.46 -6.60 -0.01
CA ALA A 331 -4.13 -7.89 -0.59
C ALA A 331 -5.35 -8.84 -0.62
N ALA A 332 -6.14 -8.88 0.47
CA ALA A 332 -7.36 -9.66 0.56
C ALA A 332 -8.42 -9.16 -0.45
N PHE A 333 -8.64 -7.85 -0.50
CA PHE A 333 -9.51 -7.23 -1.50
C PHE A 333 -9.09 -7.58 -2.93
N LEU A 334 -7.82 -7.40 -3.29
CA LEU A 334 -7.32 -7.67 -4.64
C LEU A 334 -7.37 -9.18 -4.99
N ALA A 335 -7.10 -10.05 -4.03
CA ALA A 335 -7.26 -11.50 -4.22
C ALA A 335 -8.72 -11.88 -4.49
N SER A 336 -9.68 -11.24 -3.80
CA SER A 336 -11.12 -11.44 -4.03
C SER A 336 -11.56 -10.90 -5.41
N VAL A 337 -11.02 -9.74 -5.82
CA VAL A 337 -11.23 -9.20 -7.19
C VAL A 337 -10.76 -10.19 -8.25
N LEU A 338 -9.57 -10.75 -8.09
CA LEU A 338 -9.03 -11.77 -9.00
C LEU A 338 -9.82 -13.07 -8.94
N GLY A 339 -10.47 -13.36 -7.82
CA GLY A 339 -11.43 -14.44 -7.65
C GLY A 339 -12.83 -14.16 -8.21
N GLU A 340 -13.02 -13.04 -8.92
CA GLU A 340 -14.25 -12.61 -9.55
C GLU A 340 -15.41 -12.34 -8.56
N ALA A 341 -15.07 -11.99 -7.30
CA ALA A 341 -16.04 -11.66 -6.27
C ALA A 341 -16.84 -10.39 -6.58
N ASP A 342 -18.06 -10.30 -6.08
CA ASP A 342 -18.81 -9.06 -6.07
C ASP A 342 -18.16 -8.03 -5.14
N LEU A 343 -18.37 -6.73 -5.40
CA LEU A 343 -17.75 -5.65 -4.63
C LEU A 343 -17.97 -5.80 -3.12
N LYS A 344 -19.18 -6.17 -2.72
CA LYS A 344 -19.51 -6.34 -1.30
C LYS A 344 -18.69 -7.48 -0.67
N GLU A 345 -18.61 -8.61 -1.33
CA GLU A 345 -17.80 -9.75 -0.89
C GLU A 345 -16.31 -9.39 -0.81
N ALA A 346 -15.82 -8.64 -1.80
CA ALA A 346 -14.42 -8.23 -1.86
C ALA A 346 -14.03 -7.25 -0.73
N VAL A 347 -14.92 -6.38 -0.27
CA VAL A 347 -14.63 -5.43 0.83
C VAL A 347 -14.88 -6.02 2.22
N GLU A 348 -15.66 -7.10 2.33
CA GLU A 348 -15.93 -7.85 3.56
C GLU A 348 -14.84 -8.89 3.89
N MET A 349 -13.89 -9.14 2.97
CA MET A 349 -12.79 -10.09 3.13
C MET A 349 -11.68 -9.56 4.04
#